data_39dd890f85c6db7673fa1d0ff29a71d4
#
_entry.id   39dd890f85c6db7673fa1d0ff29a71d4
#
_cell.length_a   1.000
_cell.length_b   1.000
_cell.length_c   1.000
_cell.angle_alpha   90.00
_cell.angle_beta   90.00
_cell.angle_gamma   90.00
#
_symmetry.space_group_name_H-M   'P 1'
#
loop_
_entity.id
_entity.type
_entity.pdbx_description
1 polymer ?
#
loop_
_entity_poly.entity_id
_entity_poly.type
_entity_poly.pdbx_seq_one_letter_code
_entity_poly.pdbx_strand_id
1 'polypeptide(L)'
;MAYTTEIVTVGTVALEHYLPAQETANRKILFVHSSGHGSWMWKNFLSYFAERGYDSWAINFRGHHLSEPVKDWETVGVNEYLEDMENALQRIGGKVIVVGHSMSGLLILKYAESHQVAGLIVSQSGIPKSLMQKKGIALPGPMSGKGKREITAGAIIPIKDRELVKAMLFDRGNVDEETVDLVLKMMGKESARVGGEIMQMELTPEKITAPVYVLGFDARKIGMELPVDLNKVLAEELKAKDYKVIEPGGHNYMLEHNWQDFAQQFEVWVNAQ
;
A
#
# COMPACT_ATOMS: atom_id res chain seq x y z
N MET A 1 -18.54 -13.96 -17.85
CA MET A 1 -17.41 -13.53 -16.99
C MET A 1 -18.00 -12.66 -15.91
N ALA A 2 -17.48 -12.76 -14.69
CA ALA A 2 -18.01 -12.01 -13.55
C ALA A 2 -17.62 -10.52 -13.56
N TYR A 3 -16.60 -10.16 -14.33
CA TYR A 3 -16.11 -8.78 -14.48
C TYR A 3 -15.37 -8.61 -15.82
N THR A 4 -15.12 -7.37 -16.20
CA THR A 4 -14.22 -6.97 -17.31
C THR A 4 -13.04 -6.20 -16.77
N THR A 5 -11.93 -6.18 -17.49
CA THR A 5 -10.72 -5.45 -17.11
C THR A 5 -10.33 -4.45 -18.18
N GLU A 6 -9.89 -3.28 -17.76
CA GLU A 6 -9.32 -2.25 -18.65
C GLU A 6 -8.17 -1.52 -17.97
N ILE A 7 -7.33 -0.87 -18.78
CA ILE A 7 -6.32 0.07 -18.30
C ILE A 7 -6.81 1.46 -18.67
N VAL A 8 -6.91 2.31 -17.65
CA VAL A 8 -7.34 3.70 -17.78
C VAL A 8 -6.17 4.62 -17.51
N THR A 9 -5.78 5.43 -18.47
CA THR A 9 -4.69 6.41 -18.31
C THR A 9 -5.25 7.77 -17.94
N VAL A 10 -4.64 8.40 -16.90
CA VAL A 10 -4.98 9.76 -16.45
C VAL A 10 -3.68 10.56 -16.29
N GLY A 11 -3.42 11.47 -17.22
CA GLY A 11 -2.09 12.11 -17.30
C GLY A 11 -1.00 11.06 -17.56
N THR A 12 -0.01 11.00 -16.67
CA THR A 12 1.09 10.03 -16.71
C THR A 12 0.81 8.75 -15.93
N VAL A 13 -0.34 8.66 -15.27
CA VAL A 13 -0.70 7.58 -14.33
C VAL A 13 -1.62 6.57 -15.02
N ALA A 14 -1.33 5.28 -14.85
CA ALA A 14 -2.18 4.19 -15.31
C ALA A 14 -2.92 3.54 -14.14
N LEU A 15 -4.20 3.31 -14.33
CA LEU A 15 -5.07 2.60 -13.40
C LEU A 15 -5.47 1.26 -14.02
N GLU A 16 -5.35 0.17 -13.28
CA GLU A 16 -6.06 -1.07 -13.61
C GLU A 16 -7.47 -1.00 -13.03
N HIS A 17 -8.46 -1.26 -13.86
CA HIS A 17 -9.86 -1.25 -13.50
C HIS A 17 -10.48 -2.62 -13.74
N TYR A 18 -11.11 -3.16 -12.71
CA TYR A 18 -11.87 -4.41 -12.74
C TYR A 18 -13.34 -4.06 -12.49
N LEU A 19 -14.09 -3.93 -13.59
CA LEU A 19 -15.49 -3.53 -13.60
C LEU A 19 -16.39 -4.77 -13.43
N PRO A 20 -17.17 -4.88 -12.35
CA PRO A 20 -18.08 -6.01 -12.14
C PRO A 20 -19.17 -6.03 -13.20
N ALA A 21 -19.58 -7.24 -13.62
CA ALA A 21 -20.68 -7.40 -14.58
C ALA A 21 -22.03 -6.88 -14.03
N GLN A 22 -22.19 -6.94 -12.71
CA GLN A 22 -23.27 -6.31 -11.96
C GLN A 22 -22.69 -5.62 -10.73
N GLU A 23 -22.82 -4.32 -10.68
CA GLU A 23 -22.43 -3.52 -9.50
C GLU A 23 -23.52 -3.67 -8.43
N THR A 24 -23.30 -4.60 -7.51
CA THR A 24 -24.27 -4.91 -6.44
C THR A 24 -23.94 -4.22 -5.13
N ALA A 25 -22.66 -3.93 -4.92
CA ALA A 25 -22.18 -3.33 -3.68
C ALA A 25 -22.30 -1.80 -3.65
N ASN A 26 -22.50 -1.14 -4.81
CA ASN A 26 -22.50 0.33 -4.98
C ASN A 26 -21.30 0.99 -4.27
N ARG A 27 -20.12 0.35 -4.35
CA ARG A 27 -18.90 0.76 -3.67
C ARG A 27 -17.71 0.66 -4.60
N LYS A 28 -16.90 1.71 -4.57
CA LYS A 28 -15.66 1.83 -5.33
C LYS A 28 -14.48 1.69 -4.39
N ILE A 29 -13.48 0.91 -4.80
CA ILE A 29 -12.28 0.67 -4.01
C ILE A 29 -11.06 1.03 -4.86
N LEU A 30 -10.17 1.86 -4.32
CA LEU A 30 -8.86 2.14 -4.90
C LEU A 30 -7.76 1.49 -4.07
N PHE A 31 -7.02 0.59 -4.67
CA PHE A 31 -5.83 -0.03 -4.09
C PHE A 31 -4.58 0.73 -4.50
N VAL A 32 -3.77 1.14 -3.51
CA VAL A 32 -2.55 1.92 -3.69
C VAL A 32 -1.35 1.08 -3.28
N HIS A 33 -0.40 0.92 -4.20
CA HIS A 33 0.72 0.00 -4.04
C HIS A 33 1.82 0.50 -3.11
N SER A 34 2.67 -0.44 -2.66
CA SER A 34 3.86 -0.21 -1.86
C SER A 34 5.04 0.33 -2.70
N SER A 35 6.11 0.75 -2.01
CA SER A 35 7.37 1.18 -2.63
C SER A 35 7.91 0.16 -3.63
N GLY A 36 8.23 0.61 -4.83
CA GLY A 36 8.79 -0.21 -5.90
C GLY A 36 7.85 -1.26 -6.49
N HIS A 37 6.57 -1.24 -6.13
CA HIS A 37 5.54 -2.14 -6.64
C HIS A 37 4.71 -1.48 -7.75
N GLY A 38 3.54 -2.00 -8.01
CA GLY A 38 2.54 -1.50 -8.95
C GLY A 38 1.21 -2.21 -8.71
N SER A 39 0.22 -1.93 -9.54
CA SER A 39 -1.12 -2.55 -9.47
C SER A 39 -1.08 -4.08 -9.46
N TRP A 40 -0.07 -4.69 -10.09
CA TRP A 40 0.12 -6.13 -10.18
C TRP A 40 0.10 -6.85 -8.82
N MET A 41 0.52 -6.19 -7.73
CA MET A 41 0.47 -6.78 -6.40
C MET A 41 -0.96 -6.99 -5.89
N TRP A 42 -1.92 -6.22 -6.41
CA TRP A 42 -3.32 -6.25 -6.00
C TRP A 42 -4.21 -7.14 -6.88
N LYS A 43 -3.65 -7.83 -7.89
CA LYS A 43 -4.42 -8.60 -8.87
C LYS A 43 -5.45 -9.54 -8.25
N ASN A 44 -5.06 -10.27 -7.20
CA ASN A 44 -5.95 -11.19 -6.50
C ASN A 44 -7.11 -10.45 -5.82
N PHE A 45 -6.82 -9.31 -5.19
CA PHE A 45 -7.82 -8.47 -4.53
C PHE A 45 -8.76 -7.81 -5.53
N LEU A 46 -8.24 -7.28 -6.63
CA LEU A 46 -9.06 -6.70 -7.70
C LEU A 46 -10.08 -7.71 -8.22
N SER A 47 -9.63 -8.94 -8.54
CA SER A 47 -10.51 -10.02 -8.97
C SER A 47 -11.53 -10.39 -7.91
N TYR A 48 -11.09 -10.59 -6.66
CA TYR A 48 -11.94 -10.96 -5.53
C TYR A 48 -13.09 -9.99 -5.33
N PHE A 49 -12.80 -8.70 -5.33
CA PHE A 49 -13.81 -7.66 -5.11
C PHE A 49 -14.71 -7.48 -6.33
N ALA A 50 -14.16 -7.50 -7.55
CA ALA A 50 -14.97 -7.39 -8.77
C ALA A 50 -15.95 -8.57 -8.95
N GLU A 51 -15.55 -9.79 -8.60
CA GLU A 51 -16.44 -10.96 -8.60
C GLU A 51 -17.61 -10.82 -7.62
N ARG A 52 -17.47 -9.98 -6.61
CA ARG A 52 -18.49 -9.71 -5.58
C ARG A 52 -19.25 -8.41 -5.80
N GLY A 53 -19.10 -7.81 -6.98
CA GLY A 53 -19.88 -6.64 -7.40
C GLY A 53 -19.32 -5.28 -6.93
N TYR A 54 -18.06 -5.23 -6.51
CA TYR A 54 -17.37 -3.98 -6.18
C TYR A 54 -16.65 -3.43 -7.40
N ASP A 55 -16.76 -2.13 -7.62
CA ASP A 55 -15.99 -1.40 -8.63
C ASP A 55 -14.54 -1.20 -8.14
N SER A 56 -13.59 -2.01 -8.68
CA SER A 56 -12.25 -2.19 -8.11
C SER A 56 -11.17 -1.60 -9.00
N TRP A 57 -10.35 -0.76 -8.42
CA TRP A 57 -9.29 -0.02 -9.09
C TRP A 57 -7.96 -0.21 -8.39
N ALA A 58 -6.85 -0.21 -9.13
CA ALA A 58 -5.51 -0.10 -8.59
C ALA A 58 -4.70 0.92 -9.38
N ILE A 59 -4.04 1.83 -8.66
CA ILE A 59 -3.17 2.84 -9.25
C ILE A 59 -1.76 2.29 -9.49
N ASN A 60 -1.10 2.78 -10.55
CA ASN A 60 0.34 2.77 -10.68
C ASN A 60 0.82 4.21 -10.58
N PHE A 61 1.61 4.55 -9.58
CA PHE A 61 2.22 5.87 -9.49
C PHE A 61 3.12 6.14 -10.70
N ARG A 62 3.37 7.41 -11.02
CA ARG A 62 4.34 7.79 -12.06
C ARG A 62 5.66 7.01 -11.92
N GLY A 63 6.17 6.50 -13.02
CA GLY A 63 7.40 5.69 -13.05
C GLY A 63 7.22 4.22 -12.66
N HIS A 64 6.03 3.77 -12.26
CA HIS A 64 5.77 2.40 -11.84
C HIS A 64 4.92 1.64 -12.86
N HIS A 65 5.29 0.38 -13.07
CA HIS A 65 4.57 -0.65 -13.86
C HIS A 65 4.01 -0.12 -15.19
N LEU A 66 2.69 0.15 -15.26
CA LEU A 66 1.99 0.56 -16.47
C LEU A 66 1.99 2.08 -16.70
N SER A 67 2.41 2.86 -15.72
CA SER A 67 2.49 4.32 -15.84
C SER A 67 3.70 4.76 -16.66
N GLU A 68 3.67 6.01 -17.13
CA GLU A 68 4.79 6.56 -17.89
C GLU A 68 6.09 6.56 -17.09
N PRO A 69 7.22 6.23 -17.72
CA PRO A 69 8.52 6.24 -17.07
C PRO A 69 8.91 7.63 -16.55
N VAL A 70 9.45 7.69 -15.35
CA VAL A 70 10.05 8.91 -14.81
C VAL A 70 11.45 9.10 -15.37
N LYS A 71 11.73 10.27 -15.93
CA LYS A 71 13.05 10.63 -16.46
C LYS A 71 14.06 10.98 -15.36
N ASP A 72 13.60 11.69 -14.36
CA ASP A 72 14.39 12.17 -13.23
C ASP A 72 13.68 11.88 -11.90
N TRP A 73 14.17 10.89 -11.17
CA TRP A 73 13.61 10.47 -9.89
C TRP A 73 13.82 11.50 -8.76
N GLU A 74 14.74 12.43 -8.90
CA GLU A 74 14.96 13.50 -7.90
C GLU A 74 13.79 14.49 -7.87
N THR A 75 13.04 14.59 -8.97
CA THR A 75 11.85 15.46 -9.07
C THR A 75 10.60 14.85 -8.46
N VAL A 76 10.61 13.54 -8.13
CA VAL A 76 9.44 12.83 -7.61
C VAL A 76 9.49 12.78 -6.10
N GLY A 77 8.58 13.48 -5.44
CA GLY A 77 8.38 13.50 -4.00
C GLY A 77 6.97 13.06 -3.60
N VAL A 78 6.65 13.23 -2.34
CA VAL A 78 5.32 12.91 -1.78
C VAL A 78 4.22 13.71 -2.46
N ASN A 79 4.46 14.99 -2.78
CA ASN A 79 3.45 15.83 -3.43
C ASN A 79 3.07 15.31 -4.82
N GLU A 80 4.04 14.82 -5.59
CA GLU A 80 3.81 14.23 -6.90
C GLU A 80 2.97 12.95 -6.82
N TYR A 81 3.14 12.14 -5.76
CA TYR A 81 2.29 10.96 -5.53
C TYR A 81 0.89 11.33 -5.02
N LEU A 82 0.77 12.39 -4.22
CA LEU A 82 -0.55 12.90 -3.82
C LEU A 82 -1.32 13.47 -5.02
N GLU A 83 -0.63 14.12 -5.97
CA GLU A 83 -1.21 14.56 -7.24
C GLU A 83 -1.68 13.37 -8.10
N ASP A 84 -0.88 12.30 -8.18
CA ASP A 84 -1.26 11.07 -8.87
C ASP A 84 -2.54 10.45 -8.25
N MET A 85 -2.63 10.44 -6.94
CA MET A 85 -3.83 9.97 -6.22
C MET A 85 -5.04 10.86 -6.49
N GLU A 86 -4.86 12.18 -6.49
CA GLU A 86 -5.93 13.14 -6.79
C GLU A 86 -6.49 12.90 -8.20
N ASN A 87 -5.61 12.79 -9.20
CA ASN A 87 -5.99 12.50 -10.57
C ASN A 87 -6.76 11.17 -10.70
N ALA A 88 -6.28 10.13 -10.01
CA ALA A 88 -6.94 8.83 -9.98
C ALA A 88 -8.33 8.90 -9.34
N LEU A 89 -8.46 9.53 -8.18
CA LEU A 89 -9.72 9.64 -7.46
C LEU A 89 -10.74 10.53 -8.18
N GLN A 90 -10.30 11.61 -8.84
CA GLN A 90 -11.15 12.42 -9.70
C GLN A 90 -11.67 11.61 -10.90
N ARG A 91 -10.83 10.77 -11.52
CA ARG A 91 -11.23 9.90 -12.63
C ARG A 91 -12.23 8.82 -12.22
N ILE A 92 -12.04 8.21 -11.03
CA ILE A 92 -12.94 7.20 -10.47
C ILE A 92 -14.28 7.83 -10.09
N GLY A 93 -14.23 8.99 -9.46
CA GLY A 93 -15.40 9.75 -9.04
C GLY A 93 -16.25 9.06 -7.98
N GLY A 94 -17.10 9.85 -7.32
CA GLY A 94 -17.99 9.37 -6.27
C GLY A 94 -17.28 9.10 -4.94
N LYS A 95 -17.88 8.24 -4.12
CA LYS A 95 -17.34 7.87 -2.80
C LYS A 95 -16.44 6.66 -2.93
N VAL A 96 -15.13 6.84 -2.77
CA VAL A 96 -14.12 5.79 -2.92
C VAL A 96 -13.55 5.40 -1.56
N ILE A 97 -13.45 4.10 -1.29
CA ILE A 97 -12.67 3.55 -0.18
C ILE A 97 -11.24 3.38 -0.69
N VAL A 98 -10.27 3.91 0.05
CA VAL A 98 -8.87 3.88 -0.36
C VAL A 98 -8.09 2.92 0.52
N VAL A 99 -7.42 1.96 -0.10
CA VAL A 99 -6.57 0.96 0.54
C VAL A 99 -5.12 1.30 0.26
N GLY A 100 -4.34 1.61 1.28
CA GLY A 100 -2.91 1.90 1.14
C GLY A 100 -2.05 0.89 1.88
N HIS A 101 -1.04 0.35 1.20
CA HIS A 101 -0.13 -0.64 1.78
C HIS A 101 1.27 -0.07 1.99
N SER A 102 1.87 -0.34 3.16
CA SER A 102 3.25 0.03 3.48
C SER A 102 3.47 1.56 3.34
N MET A 103 4.30 2.00 2.43
CA MET A 103 4.53 3.41 2.09
C MET A 103 3.21 4.16 1.85
N SER A 104 2.32 3.59 1.08
CA SER A 104 1.05 4.22 0.71
C SER A 104 0.04 4.30 1.85
N GLY A 105 0.22 3.56 2.93
CA GLY A 105 -0.58 3.75 4.14
C GLY A 105 -0.47 5.16 4.70
N LEU A 106 0.73 5.75 4.71
CA LEU A 106 0.93 7.15 5.11
C LEU A 106 0.43 8.14 4.04
N LEU A 107 0.60 7.83 2.75
CA LEU A 107 0.12 8.69 1.65
C LEU A 107 -1.40 8.85 1.69
N ILE A 108 -2.17 7.77 1.87
CA ILE A 108 -3.63 7.85 1.91
C ILE A 108 -4.13 8.61 3.14
N LEU A 109 -3.43 8.49 4.27
CA LEU A 109 -3.72 9.28 5.47
C LEU A 109 -3.46 10.77 5.22
N LYS A 110 -2.32 11.09 4.60
CA LYS A 110 -1.97 12.47 4.26
C LYS A 110 -2.95 13.09 3.28
N TYR A 111 -3.36 12.34 2.27
CA TYR A 111 -4.39 12.75 1.32
C TYR A 111 -5.72 13.08 2.01
N ALA A 112 -6.14 12.23 2.95
CA ALA A 112 -7.41 12.38 3.65
C ALA A 112 -7.45 13.54 4.68
N GLU A 113 -6.33 14.18 4.99
CA GLU A 113 -6.32 15.42 5.80
C GLU A 113 -7.01 16.61 5.10
N SER A 114 -7.05 16.60 3.76
CA SER A 114 -7.60 17.70 2.95
C SER A 114 -8.68 17.27 1.96
N HIS A 115 -8.89 15.96 1.80
CA HIS A 115 -9.82 15.40 0.81
C HIS A 115 -10.78 14.40 1.47
N GLN A 116 -12.03 14.40 1.02
CA GLN A 116 -13.00 13.42 1.50
C GLN A 116 -12.91 12.11 0.72
N VAL A 117 -12.85 11.01 1.46
CA VAL A 117 -12.97 9.64 0.95
C VAL A 117 -14.03 8.89 1.74
N ALA A 118 -14.53 7.78 1.21
CA ALA A 118 -15.56 6.98 1.90
C ALA A 118 -15.01 6.28 3.14
N GLY A 119 -13.76 5.86 3.10
CA GLY A 119 -13.04 5.21 4.19
C GLY A 119 -11.61 4.90 3.82
N LEU A 120 -10.82 4.52 4.80
CA LEU A 120 -9.40 4.22 4.67
C LEU A 120 -9.09 2.84 5.26
N ILE A 121 -8.39 2.01 4.49
CA ILE A 121 -7.77 0.78 4.99
C ILE A 121 -6.26 0.96 4.91
N VAL A 122 -5.65 1.15 6.06
CA VAL A 122 -4.19 1.32 6.22
C VAL A 122 -3.59 -0.03 6.52
N SER A 123 -2.83 -0.56 5.58
CA SER A 123 -2.30 -1.91 5.66
C SER A 123 -0.79 -1.92 5.87
N GLN A 124 -0.34 -2.50 6.97
CA GLN A 124 1.06 -2.72 7.32
C GLN A 124 1.94 -1.48 7.03
N SER A 125 1.44 -0.33 7.42
CA SER A 125 2.04 0.97 7.14
C SER A 125 3.26 1.24 8.03
N GLY A 126 4.15 2.11 7.56
CA GLY A 126 5.04 2.84 8.45
C GLY A 126 4.26 3.75 9.40
N ILE A 127 4.94 4.33 10.39
CA ILE A 127 4.38 5.38 11.23
C ILE A 127 5.24 6.65 11.15
N PRO A 128 4.63 7.84 11.29
CA PRO A 128 5.38 9.09 11.24
C PRO A 128 6.44 9.17 12.34
N LYS A 129 7.61 9.73 12.00
CA LYS A 129 8.68 9.92 12.97
C LYS A 129 8.25 10.80 14.16
N SER A 130 7.41 11.79 13.91
CA SER A 130 6.81 12.64 14.97
C SER A 130 5.99 11.82 15.97
N LEU A 131 5.21 10.84 15.49
CA LEU A 131 4.44 9.95 16.35
C LEU A 131 5.35 9.02 17.16
N MET A 132 6.41 8.48 16.55
CA MET A 132 7.41 7.68 17.26
C MET A 132 8.05 8.48 18.38
N GLN A 133 8.46 9.73 18.12
CA GLN A 133 9.04 10.63 19.11
C GLN A 133 8.06 10.95 20.24
N LYS A 134 6.80 11.28 19.90
CA LYS A 134 5.71 11.52 20.86
C LYS A 134 5.49 10.33 21.82
N LYS A 135 5.66 9.12 21.31
CA LYS A 135 5.47 7.87 22.08
C LYS A 135 6.76 7.34 22.71
N GLY A 136 7.89 8.03 22.56
CA GLY A 136 9.19 7.58 23.07
C GLY A 136 9.72 6.30 22.41
N ILE A 137 9.29 6.02 21.17
CA ILE A 137 9.69 4.82 20.43
C ILE A 137 11.01 5.13 19.71
N ALA A 138 12.08 4.43 20.09
CA ALA A 138 13.32 4.46 19.33
C ALA A 138 13.27 3.40 18.24
N LEU A 139 13.50 3.80 16.98
CA LEU A 139 13.75 2.82 15.94
C LEU A 139 15.09 2.14 16.20
N PRO A 140 15.21 0.83 15.98
CA PRO A 140 16.51 0.19 15.89
C PRO A 140 17.31 0.93 14.82
N GLY A 141 18.60 1.11 15.07
CA GLY A 141 19.50 1.80 14.13
C GLY A 141 19.42 1.21 12.72
N PRO A 142 20.02 1.85 11.71
CA PRO A 142 19.93 1.43 10.33
C PRO A 142 20.24 -0.06 10.22
N MET A 143 19.36 -0.81 9.55
CA MET A 143 19.50 -2.25 9.34
C MET A 143 20.93 -2.56 8.92
N SER A 144 21.67 -3.27 9.78
CA SER A 144 23.09 -3.51 9.61
C SER A 144 23.35 -4.33 8.33
N GLY A 145 24.00 -3.71 7.36
CA GLY A 145 24.75 -4.35 6.27
C GLY A 145 23.98 -5.07 5.16
N LYS A 146 23.01 -5.92 5.43
CA LYS A 146 22.34 -6.77 4.42
C LYS A 146 21.11 -6.15 3.73
N GLY A 147 20.68 -4.97 4.13
CA GLY A 147 19.51 -4.31 3.56
C GLY A 147 19.78 -2.90 3.05
N LYS A 148 21.03 -2.52 2.82
CA LYS A 148 21.36 -1.21 2.29
C LYS A 148 20.84 -1.11 0.86
N ARG A 149 19.77 -0.34 0.66
CA ARG A 149 19.23 -0.10 -0.68
C ARG A 149 20.22 0.75 -1.47
N GLU A 150 20.53 0.31 -2.69
CA GLU A 150 21.32 1.11 -3.62
C GLU A 150 20.46 2.28 -4.11
N ILE A 151 21.06 3.48 -4.13
CA ILE A 151 20.42 4.69 -4.67
C ILE A 151 21.29 5.17 -5.83
N THR A 152 20.68 5.30 -7.00
CA THR A 152 21.32 5.78 -8.20
C THR A 152 20.42 6.82 -8.87
N ALA A 153 20.95 8.02 -9.11
CA ALA A 153 20.22 9.13 -9.75
C ALA A 153 18.83 9.36 -9.13
N GLY A 154 18.78 9.52 -7.80
CA GLY A 154 17.54 9.75 -7.07
C GLY A 154 16.59 8.55 -6.92
N ALA A 155 16.92 7.40 -7.53
CA ALA A 155 16.13 6.20 -7.45
C ALA A 155 16.72 5.14 -6.51
N ILE A 156 15.87 4.54 -5.68
CA ILE A 156 16.16 3.32 -4.94
C ILE A 156 16.04 2.15 -5.92
N ILE A 157 17.11 1.37 -6.03
CA ILE A 157 17.16 0.20 -6.91
C ILE A 157 16.47 -1.00 -6.25
N PRO A 158 15.64 -1.76 -6.96
CA PRO A 158 14.96 -2.92 -6.39
C PRO A 158 15.94 -4.03 -6.01
N ILE A 159 15.63 -4.71 -4.90
CA ILE A 159 16.39 -5.88 -4.45
C ILE A 159 16.18 -7.00 -5.47
N LYS A 160 17.28 -7.65 -5.89
CA LYS A 160 17.28 -8.78 -6.83
C LYS A 160 17.75 -10.10 -6.20
N ASP A 161 18.15 -10.06 -4.93
CA ASP A 161 18.49 -11.27 -4.18
C ASP A 161 17.19 -11.98 -3.76
N ARG A 162 17.00 -13.21 -4.26
CA ARG A 162 15.80 -14.02 -4.05
C ARG A 162 15.53 -14.31 -2.57
N GLU A 163 16.55 -14.75 -1.85
CA GLU A 163 16.40 -15.14 -0.44
C GLU A 163 16.10 -13.91 0.43
N LEU A 164 16.69 -12.76 0.08
CA LEU A 164 16.39 -11.51 0.75
C LEU A 164 14.95 -11.04 0.45
N VAL A 165 14.48 -11.16 -0.79
CA VAL A 165 13.09 -10.84 -1.17
C VAL A 165 12.11 -11.75 -0.41
N LYS A 166 12.38 -13.07 -0.36
CA LYS A 166 11.56 -14.00 0.43
C LYS A 166 11.52 -13.63 1.91
N ALA A 167 12.66 -13.34 2.49
CA ALA A 167 12.76 -13.02 3.92
C ALA A 167 12.14 -11.68 4.31
N MET A 168 12.13 -10.71 3.39
CA MET A 168 11.61 -9.36 3.68
C MET A 168 10.13 -9.20 3.35
N LEU A 169 9.62 -9.94 2.37
CA LEU A 169 8.29 -9.69 1.84
C LEU A 169 7.27 -10.78 2.18
N PHE A 170 7.70 -11.98 2.51
CA PHE A 170 6.80 -13.10 2.68
C PHE A 170 6.94 -13.78 4.04
N ASP A 171 5.87 -14.40 4.51
CA ASP A 171 5.94 -15.35 5.61
C ASP A 171 6.53 -16.68 5.09
N ARG A 172 7.45 -17.25 5.85
CA ARG A 172 8.19 -18.44 5.42
C ARG A 172 7.25 -19.61 5.15
N GLY A 173 7.34 -20.18 3.93
CA GLY A 173 6.54 -21.32 3.50
C GLY A 173 5.11 -20.95 3.04
N ASN A 174 4.74 -19.69 3.07
CA ASN A 174 3.41 -19.24 2.63
C ASN A 174 3.38 -18.65 1.22
N VAL A 175 4.44 -18.85 0.46
CA VAL A 175 4.59 -18.38 -0.93
C VAL A 175 5.29 -19.42 -1.78
N ASP A 176 4.88 -19.59 -3.04
CA ASP A 176 5.55 -20.43 -4.02
C ASP A 176 6.69 -19.69 -4.74
N GLU A 177 7.58 -20.45 -5.38
CA GLU A 177 8.74 -19.92 -6.09
C GLU A 177 8.33 -19.09 -7.31
N GLU A 178 7.21 -19.41 -7.95
CA GLU A 178 6.69 -18.71 -9.11
C GLU A 178 6.24 -17.27 -8.73
N THR A 179 5.61 -17.12 -7.58
CA THR A 179 5.26 -15.82 -7.01
C THR A 179 6.50 -15.00 -6.65
N VAL A 180 7.54 -15.63 -6.11
CA VAL A 180 8.83 -14.96 -5.85
C VAL A 180 9.47 -14.49 -7.15
N ASP A 181 9.45 -15.32 -8.21
CA ASP A 181 9.93 -14.94 -9.54
C ASP A 181 9.15 -13.76 -10.12
N LEU A 182 7.83 -13.76 -9.97
CA LEU A 182 6.98 -12.65 -10.36
C LEU A 182 7.42 -11.36 -9.67
N VAL A 183 7.59 -11.37 -8.35
CA VAL A 183 8.01 -10.19 -7.58
C VAL A 183 9.40 -9.70 -8.03
N LEU A 184 10.37 -10.59 -8.18
CA LEU A 184 11.72 -10.25 -8.66
C LEU A 184 11.71 -9.60 -10.05
N LYS A 185 10.80 -10.05 -10.92
CA LYS A 185 10.61 -9.51 -12.26
C LYS A 185 9.92 -8.16 -12.25
N MET A 186 8.88 -8.01 -11.44
CA MET A 186 7.95 -6.88 -11.50
C MET A 186 8.35 -5.70 -10.61
N MET A 187 9.13 -5.92 -9.56
CA MET A 187 9.63 -4.82 -8.72
C MET A 187 10.46 -3.83 -9.52
N GLY A 188 10.07 -2.58 -9.48
CA GLY A 188 10.69 -1.44 -10.13
C GLY A 188 11.51 -0.56 -9.17
N LYS A 189 12.02 0.53 -9.72
CA LYS A 189 12.66 1.61 -8.95
C LYS A 189 11.63 2.32 -8.07
N GLU A 190 12.14 2.99 -7.03
CA GLU A 190 11.34 3.89 -6.19
C GLU A 190 12.09 5.20 -5.99
N SER A 191 11.37 6.30 -5.81
CA SER A 191 12.00 7.58 -5.47
C SER A 191 12.65 7.56 -4.09
N ALA A 192 13.94 7.86 -4.04
CA ALA A 192 14.64 8.04 -2.77
C ALA A 192 14.12 9.27 -2.01
N ARG A 193 13.67 10.30 -2.72
CA ARG A 193 13.06 11.51 -2.16
C ARG A 193 11.73 11.17 -1.48
N VAL A 194 10.83 10.40 -2.12
CA VAL A 194 9.60 9.93 -1.48
C VAL A 194 9.91 9.14 -0.22
N GLY A 195 10.88 8.20 -0.27
CA GLY A 195 11.29 7.43 0.89
C GLY A 195 11.77 8.30 2.06
N GLY A 196 12.51 9.37 1.77
CA GLY A 196 12.95 10.34 2.77
C GLY A 196 11.82 11.22 3.33
N GLU A 197 10.99 11.78 2.45
CA GLU A 197 9.89 12.67 2.82
C GLU A 197 8.81 11.94 3.64
N ILE A 198 8.47 10.70 3.28
CA ILE A 198 7.43 9.93 3.98
C ILE A 198 7.81 9.63 5.43
N MET A 199 9.09 9.40 5.69
CA MET A 199 9.59 9.19 7.06
C MET A 199 9.54 10.46 7.91
N GLN A 200 9.57 11.64 7.29
CA GLN A 200 9.49 12.95 7.96
C GLN A 200 8.05 13.52 7.94
N MET A 201 7.12 12.81 7.31
CA MET A 201 5.73 13.26 7.17
C MET A 201 5.08 13.48 8.54
N GLU A 202 4.45 14.63 8.70
CA GLU A 202 3.60 14.93 9.84
C GLU A 202 2.14 14.66 9.46
N LEU A 203 1.42 13.98 10.35
CA LEU A 203 0.00 13.77 10.25
C LEU A 203 -0.75 14.61 11.27
N THR A 204 -1.91 15.07 10.87
CA THR A 204 -2.90 15.75 11.71
C THR A 204 -4.16 14.86 11.79
N PRO A 205 -4.21 13.85 12.67
CA PRO A 205 -5.28 12.87 12.73
C PRO A 205 -6.67 13.49 12.86
N GLU A 206 -6.77 14.65 13.50
CA GLU A 206 -8.03 15.38 13.71
C GLU A 206 -8.67 15.90 12.41
N LYS A 207 -7.90 16.02 11.35
CA LYS A 207 -8.40 16.39 10.01
C LYS A 207 -8.95 15.22 9.23
N ILE A 208 -8.61 13.98 9.61
CA ILE A 208 -9.09 12.78 8.95
C ILE A 208 -10.48 12.45 9.46
N THR A 209 -11.49 12.73 8.64
CA THR A 209 -12.92 12.52 9.01
C THR A 209 -13.46 11.18 8.55
N ALA A 210 -12.81 10.53 7.59
CA ALA A 210 -13.19 9.23 7.10
C ALA A 210 -12.93 8.13 8.16
N PRO A 211 -13.75 7.07 8.22
CA PRO A 211 -13.46 5.92 9.06
C PRO A 211 -12.14 5.26 8.63
N VAL A 212 -11.30 4.94 9.62
CA VAL A 212 -10.00 4.30 9.40
C VAL A 212 -10.01 2.90 9.97
N TYR A 213 -9.48 1.94 9.21
CA TYR A 213 -9.24 0.57 9.61
C TYR A 213 -7.75 0.26 9.41
N VAL A 214 -7.15 -0.50 10.32
CA VAL A 214 -5.72 -0.77 10.27
C VAL A 214 -5.43 -2.26 10.29
N LEU A 215 -4.70 -2.73 9.29
CA LEU A 215 -4.09 -4.05 9.27
C LEU A 215 -2.63 -3.93 9.68
N GLY A 216 -2.28 -4.52 10.80
CA GLY A 216 -0.90 -4.65 11.27
C GLY A 216 -0.22 -5.93 10.81
N PHE A 217 1.05 -6.07 11.17
CA PHE A 217 1.81 -7.31 10.99
C PHE A 217 2.88 -7.46 12.06
N ASP A 218 3.36 -8.69 12.24
CA ASP A 218 4.49 -8.94 13.13
C ASP A 218 5.81 -8.56 12.45
N ALA A 219 6.37 -7.42 12.83
CA ALA A 219 7.62 -6.90 12.26
C ALA A 219 8.84 -7.83 12.48
N ARG A 220 8.78 -8.75 13.44
CA ARG A 220 9.83 -9.76 13.67
C ARG A 220 9.99 -10.69 12.48
N LYS A 221 8.92 -10.90 11.70
CA LYS A 221 8.96 -11.73 10.48
C LYS A 221 9.87 -11.19 9.39
N ILE A 222 10.08 -9.88 9.36
CA ILE A 222 11.00 -9.22 8.43
C ILE A 222 12.32 -8.82 9.12
N GLY A 223 12.61 -9.43 10.28
CA GLY A 223 13.86 -9.23 11.01
C GLY A 223 13.94 -7.90 11.78
N MET A 224 12.79 -7.25 12.04
CA MET A 224 12.73 -6.03 12.82
C MET A 224 12.23 -6.33 14.24
N GLU A 225 13.13 -6.29 15.21
CA GLU A 225 12.74 -6.35 16.62
C GLU A 225 12.33 -4.94 17.08
N LEU A 226 11.03 -4.72 17.16
CA LEU A 226 10.47 -3.46 17.62
C LEU A 226 9.93 -3.64 19.04
N PRO A 227 10.10 -2.63 19.92
CA PRO A 227 9.63 -2.69 21.31
C PRO A 227 8.10 -2.70 21.42
N VAL A 228 7.41 -2.27 20.36
CA VAL A 228 5.96 -2.15 20.29
C VAL A 228 5.47 -2.45 18.87
N ASP A 229 4.20 -2.84 18.77
CA ASP A 229 3.52 -2.93 17.47
C ASP A 229 3.21 -1.52 16.94
N LEU A 230 3.97 -1.09 15.95
CA LEU A 230 3.85 0.25 15.35
C LEU A 230 2.48 0.48 14.72
N ASN A 231 1.90 -0.53 14.08
CA ASN A 231 0.58 -0.39 13.44
C ASN A 231 -0.54 -0.26 14.48
N LYS A 232 -0.40 -0.92 15.64
CA LYS A 232 -1.31 -0.73 16.76
C LYS A 232 -1.21 0.69 17.33
N VAL A 233 0.01 1.21 17.48
CA VAL A 233 0.23 2.60 17.92
C VAL A 233 -0.40 3.58 16.93
N LEU A 234 -0.26 3.34 15.62
CA LEU A 234 -0.90 4.16 14.58
C LEU A 234 -2.43 4.07 14.67
N ALA A 235 -2.98 2.87 14.84
CA ALA A 235 -4.42 2.66 14.97
C ALA A 235 -5.01 3.41 16.17
N GLU A 236 -4.33 3.38 17.31
CA GLU A 236 -4.73 4.11 18.51
C GLU A 236 -4.70 5.63 18.29
N GLU A 237 -3.65 6.16 17.66
CA GLU A 237 -3.53 7.60 17.36
C GLU A 237 -4.62 8.07 16.39
N LEU A 238 -4.94 7.27 15.39
CA LEU A 238 -5.99 7.55 14.39
C LEU A 238 -7.40 7.27 14.92
N LYS A 239 -7.55 6.71 16.12
CA LYS A 239 -8.85 6.22 16.64
C LYS A 239 -9.54 5.29 15.65
N ALA A 240 -8.75 4.38 15.07
CA ALA A 240 -9.24 3.44 14.06
C ALA A 240 -10.46 2.67 14.54
N LYS A 241 -11.38 2.40 13.62
CA LYS A 241 -12.63 1.64 13.90
C LYS A 241 -12.35 0.19 14.25
N ASP A 242 -11.29 -0.38 13.65
CA ASP A 242 -10.81 -1.72 13.94
C ASP A 242 -9.31 -1.82 13.68
N TYR A 243 -8.67 -2.74 14.36
CA TYR A 243 -7.27 -3.13 14.18
C TYR A 243 -7.17 -4.66 14.20
N LYS A 244 -6.52 -5.22 13.19
CA LYS A 244 -6.30 -6.67 13.07
C LYS A 244 -4.85 -6.98 12.70
N VAL A 245 -4.40 -8.14 13.15
CA VAL A 245 -3.25 -8.86 12.59
C VAL A 245 -3.76 -10.21 12.13
N ILE A 246 -3.43 -10.62 10.92
CA ILE A 246 -3.82 -11.91 10.34
C ILE A 246 -2.55 -12.75 10.21
N GLU A 247 -2.62 -13.98 10.70
CA GLU A 247 -1.53 -14.92 10.71
C GLU A 247 -1.95 -16.26 10.04
N PRO A 248 -1.09 -16.89 9.22
CA PRO A 248 0.22 -16.38 8.78
C PRO A 248 0.08 -15.20 7.83
N GLY A 249 1.10 -14.35 7.76
CA GLY A 249 1.09 -13.22 6.83
C GLY A 249 2.40 -12.45 6.84
N GLY A 250 3.01 -12.34 5.69
CA GLY A 250 4.18 -11.52 5.42
C GLY A 250 3.82 -10.11 4.97
N HIS A 251 4.83 -9.35 4.54
CA HIS A 251 4.61 -7.98 4.06
C HIS A 251 3.84 -7.95 2.72
N ASN A 252 4.04 -8.94 1.85
CA ASN A 252 3.30 -9.09 0.60
C ASN A 252 2.16 -10.12 0.70
N TYR A 253 1.41 -10.12 1.82
CA TYR A 253 0.32 -11.06 2.12
C TYR A 253 -0.69 -11.22 0.97
N MET A 254 -0.91 -10.19 0.15
CA MET A 254 -1.84 -10.21 -0.98
C MET A 254 -1.41 -11.16 -2.11
N LEU A 255 -0.17 -11.65 -2.06
CA LEU A 255 0.42 -12.62 -2.99
C LEU A 255 0.71 -13.97 -2.32
N GLU A 256 0.42 -14.14 -1.05
CA GLU A 256 0.63 -15.39 -0.30
C GLU A 256 -0.53 -16.37 -0.49
N HIS A 257 -0.34 -17.64 -0.09
CA HIS A 257 -1.32 -18.70 -0.31
C HIS A 257 -2.68 -18.42 0.36
N ASN A 258 -2.67 -17.75 1.51
CA ASN A 258 -3.87 -17.39 2.27
C ASN A 258 -4.33 -15.95 2.04
N TRP A 259 -4.03 -15.35 0.90
CA TRP A 259 -4.44 -13.97 0.58
C TRP A 259 -5.95 -13.72 0.72
N GLN A 260 -6.77 -14.77 0.57
CA GLN A 260 -8.22 -14.68 0.73
C GLN A 260 -8.65 -14.27 2.13
N ASP A 261 -7.94 -14.69 3.17
CA ASP A 261 -8.26 -14.33 4.57
C ASP A 261 -8.18 -12.82 4.75
N PHE A 262 -7.16 -12.19 4.13
CA PHE A 262 -6.97 -10.74 4.13
C PHE A 262 -8.04 -10.03 3.30
N ALA A 263 -8.36 -10.56 2.11
CA ALA A 263 -9.39 -9.99 1.25
C ALA A 263 -10.78 -10.03 1.92
N GLN A 264 -11.12 -11.12 2.61
CA GLN A 264 -12.35 -11.26 3.40
C GLN A 264 -12.40 -10.24 4.55
N GLN A 265 -11.29 -10.05 5.27
CA GLN A 265 -11.24 -9.04 6.33
C GLN A 265 -11.43 -7.62 5.77
N PHE A 266 -10.84 -7.32 4.60
CA PHE A 266 -11.06 -6.04 3.94
C PHE A 266 -12.51 -5.88 3.49
N GLU A 267 -13.15 -6.93 3.00
CA GLU A 267 -14.55 -6.91 2.63
C GLU A 267 -15.46 -6.60 3.84
N VAL A 268 -15.16 -7.19 5.01
CA VAL A 268 -15.86 -6.83 6.27
C VAL A 268 -15.73 -5.34 6.55
N TRP A 269 -14.53 -4.78 6.44
CA TRP A 269 -14.30 -3.35 6.68
C TRP A 269 -14.95 -2.45 5.62
N VAL A 270 -14.88 -2.85 4.35
CA VAL A 270 -15.55 -2.15 3.24
C VAL A 270 -17.06 -2.09 3.47
N ASN A 271 -17.67 -3.15 3.97
CA ASN A 271 -19.11 -3.22 4.21
C ASN A 271 -19.56 -2.50 5.49
N ALA A 272 -18.64 -2.21 6.39
CA ALA A 272 -18.92 -1.48 7.64
C ALA A 272 -18.89 0.07 7.47
N GLN A 273 -18.61 0.59 6.26
CA GLN A 273 -18.49 2.03 5.96
C GLN A 273 -19.74 2.64 5.37
#